data_b3d36b8101405071feb7a339441bc398
#
_entry.id   b3d36b8101405071feb7a339441bc398
#
_cell.length_a   1.000
_cell.length_b   1.000
_cell.length_c   1.000
_cell.angle_alpha   90.00
_cell.angle_beta   90.00
_cell.angle_gamma   90.00
#
_symmetry.space_group_name_H-M   'P 1'
#
loop_
_entity.id
_entity.type
_entity.pdbx_description
1 polymer ?
#
loop_
_entity_poly.entity_id
_entity_poly.type
_entity_poly.pdbx_seq_one_letter_code
_entity_poly.pdbx_strand_id
1 'polypeptide(L)'
;MKEIARKLNGEISRLTNKTFKFDKRVSEGWFSAVYFLKTRDIVADQLPEHKVTMQFFQKDTAVLCGSDEAIALIHTFAENPEELEIHSLKDGDKISPYETVLTITGPYQLFGFLEGIIDGILARRTSVATNVYNVVKAARSSGRQKPIIFMGDRDDHFTQQSGDGYAAFIGGSTAQATHAMNEWWGKEGMGTMPHALIQMFKGDVVAATKAYQKQFPNDQLMALVDYNNDVITDSLKVAREFGDELKGVRVDTSQNLVDKYFLRNQHLMGTFDPRGVNPELIFALRRSLDKEGYRHVKIVVSGGFTKERIRAFEEKKVPVDMYGVGGSLLKIGIGFTGDNVLINGEPEAKEGRRYKVNPRLEYVQFHKEEEGE
;
A
#
# COMPACT_ATOMS: atom_id res chain seq x y z
N MET A 1 9.59 -2.04 -18.98
CA MET A 1 10.05 -3.30 -18.37
C MET A 1 11.39 -3.19 -17.63
N LYS A 2 12.46 -2.60 -18.20
CA LYS A 2 13.75 -2.45 -17.50
C LYS A 2 13.66 -1.57 -16.23
N GLU A 3 12.90 -0.53 -16.26
CA GLU A 3 12.72 0.41 -15.13
C GLU A 3 11.92 -0.22 -13.99
N ILE A 4 10.87 -0.98 -14.32
CA ILE A 4 10.10 -1.79 -13.36
C ILE A 4 11.01 -2.86 -12.73
N ALA A 5 11.87 -3.52 -13.51
CA ALA A 5 12.81 -4.52 -13.01
C ALA A 5 13.82 -3.92 -12.00
N ARG A 6 14.27 -2.68 -12.18
CA ARG A 6 15.15 -1.99 -11.22
C ARG A 6 14.49 -1.82 -9.85
N LYS A 7 13.20 -1.42 -9.80
CA LYS A 7 12.45 -1.32 -8.54
C LYS A 7 12.35 -2.65 -7.81
N LEU A 8 12.16 -3.73 -8.55
CA LEU A 8 12.09 -5.08 -7.97
C LEU A 8 13.41 -5.56 -7.36
N ASN A 9 14.54 -5.03 -7.83
CA ASN A 9 15.89 -5.33 -7.32
C ASN A 9 16.33 -4.39 -6.18
N GLY A 10 15.43 -3.58 -5.65
CA GLY A 10 15.71 -2.65 -4.55
C GLY A 10 16.21 -1.27 -5.00
N GLU A 11 16.43 -1.05 -6.27
CA GLU A 11 16.70 0.29 -6.82
C GLU A 11 15.39 1.01 -7.10
N ILE A 12 15.19 2.17 -6.46
CA ILE A 12 14.03 3.04 -6.71
C ILE A 12 14.36 3.94 -7.90
N SER A 13 13.83 3.61 -9.07
CA SER A 13 13.84 4.48 -10.25
C SER A 13 12.48 5.17 -10.41
N ARG A 14 12.47 6.33 -11.07
CA ARG A 14 11.20 7.01 -11.39
C ARG A 14 10.41 6.20 -12.42
N LEU A 15 9.09 6.09 -12.20
CA LEU A 15 8.19 5.50 -13.18
C LEU A 15 7.99 6.47 -14.34
N THR A 16 7.77 5.92 -15.52
CA THR A 16 7.52 6.73 -16.73
C THR A 16 6.05 7.15 -16.84
N ASN A 17 5.77 8.15 -17.67
CA ASN A 17 4.40 8.58 -17.99
C ASN A 17 3.54 7.45 -18.56
N LYS A 18 4.14 6.41 -19.16
CA LYS A 18 3.43 5.23 -19.67
C LYS A 18 2.84 4.35 -18.56
N THR A 19 3.37 4.45 -17.34
CA THR A 19 2.88 3.70 -16.18
C THR A 19 1.52 4.22 -15.69
N PHE A 20 1.31 5.54 -15.76
CA PHE A 20 0.16 6.22 -15.19
C PHE A 20 -0.94 6.45 -16.24
N LYS A 21 -2.18 6.17 -15.87
CA LYS A 21 -3.36 6.35 -16.72
C LYS A 21 -4.22 7.47 -16.13
N PHE A 22 -3.97 8.68 -16.56
CA PHE A 22 -4.71 9.84 -16.09
C PHE A 22 -6.00 10.07 -16.89
N ASP A 23 -7.00 10.64 -16.24
CA ASP A 23 -8.20 11.15 -16.90
C ASP A 23 -7.84 12.41 -17.70
N LYS A 24 -8.12 12.40 -19.00
CA LYS A 24 -7.78 13.52 -19.89
C LYS A 24 -8.44 14.85 -19.51
N ARG A 25 -9.56 14.82 -18.79
CA ARG A 25 -10.25 16.03 -18.29
C ARG A 25 -9.43 16.82 -17.27
N VAL A 26 -8.29 16.29 -16.79
CA VAL A 26 -7.34 17.06 -15.98
C VAL A 26 -6.86 18.30 -16.73
N SER A 27 -6.58 18.20 -18.06
CA SER A 27 -6.17 19.34 -18.89
C SER A 27 -7.25 20.45 -18.97
N GLU A 28 -8.51 20.08 -18.82
CA GLU A 28 -9.65 21.01 -18.82
C GLU A 28 -9.87 21.65 -17.43
N GLY A 29 -9.06 21.29 -16.43
CA GLY A 29 -9.23 21.73 -15.04
C GLY A 29 -10.42 21.09 -14.33
N TRP A 30 -11.00 20.00 -14.85
CA TRP A 30 -12.20 19.37 -14.32
C TRP A 30 -12.06 18.93 -12.85
N PHE A 31 -10.86 18.53 -12.45
CA PHE A 31 -10.54 18.07 -11.10
C PHE A 31 -9.88 19.15 -10.22
N SER A 32 -9.68 20.35 -10.76
CA SER A 32 -9.08 21.48 -10.05
C SER A 32 -10.14 22.24 -9.25
N ALA A 33 -9.78 22.70 -8.06
CA ALA A 33 -10.66 23.63 -7.35
C ALA A 33 -10.83 24.92 -8.18
N VAL A 34 -12.06 25.40 -8.29
CA VAL A 34 -12.40 26.51 -9.21
C VAL A 34 -11.59 27.79 -8.94
N TYR A 35 -11.18 28.03 -7.69
CA TYR A 35 -10.33 29.20 -7.39
C TYR A 35 -8.95 29.11 -8.01
N PHE A 36 -8.38 27.93 -8.24
CA PHE A 36 -7.12 27.77 -8.96
C PHE A 36 -7.28 28.10 -10.44
N LEU A 37 -8.39 27.71 -11.07
CA LEU A 37 -8.69 28.06 -12.46
C LEU A 37 -8.84 29.58 -12.62
N LYS A 38 -9.60 30.23 -11.71
CA LYS A 38 -9.73 31.68 -11.72
C LYS A 38 -8.38 32.39 -11.51
N THR A 39 -7.53 31.88 -10.61
CA THR A 39 -6.21 32.44 -10.38
C THR A 39 -5.32 32.28 -11.61
N ARG A 40 -5.33 31.11 -12.25
CA ARG A 40 -4.62 30.87 -13.51
C ARG A 40 -4.99 31.91 -14.57
N ASP A 41 -6.30 32.12 -14.80
CA ASP A 41 -6.79 33.02 -15.83
C ASP A 41 -6.43 34.48 -15.51
N ILE A 42 -6.52 34.91 -14.24
CA ILE A 42 -6.11 36.26 -13.81
C ILE A 42 -4.61 36.47 -13.98
N VAL A 43 -3.79 35.49 -13.57
CA VAL A 43 -2.33 35.59 -13.67
C VAL A 43 -1.90 35.60 -15.14
N ALA A 44 -2.51 34.79 -16.00
CA ALA A 44 -2.24 34.79 -17.45
C ALA A 44 -2.52 36.14 -18.12
N ASP A 45 -3.57 36.84 -17.68
CA ASP A 45 -3.94 38.17 -18.21
C ASP A 45 -3.10 39.32 -17.64
N GLN A 46 -2.90 39.34 -16.31
CA GLN A 46 -2.36 40.49 -15.58
C GLN A 46 -0.86 40.39 -15.29
N LEU A 47 -0.30 39.18 -15.17
CA LEU A 47 1.04 38.92 -14.66
C LEU A 47 1.76 37.79 -15.44
N PRO A 48 1.67 37.77 -16.79
CA PRO A 48 2.10 36.61 -17.60
C PRO A 48 3.60 36.25 -17.41
N GLU A 49 4.45 37.24 -17.10
CA GLU A 49 5.89 37.05 -16.94
C GLU A 49 6.32 36.61 -15.53
N HIS A 50 5.35 36.50 -14.60
CA HIS A 50 5.69 36.13 -13.22
C HIS A 50 5.98 34.62 -13.12
N LYS A 51 7.20 34.33 -12.69
CA LYS A 51 7.59 32.96 -12.30
C LYS A 51 7.47 32.80 -10.79
N VAL A 52 6.86 31.71 -10.37
CA VAL A 52 6.77 31.35 -8.96
C VAL A 52 7.56 30.08 -8.66
N THR A 53 8.00 29.91 -7.42
CA THR A 53 8.44 28.61 -6.90
C THR A 53 7.39 28.15 -5.91
N MET A 54 6.70 27.07 -6.25
CA MET A 54 5.78 26.35 -5.37
C MET A 54 6.50 25.20 -4.71
N GLN A 55 6.38 25.07 -3.39
CA GLN A 55 6.91 23.94 -2.62
C GLN A 55 5.81 23.12 -2.01
N PHE A 56 6.00 21.79 -1.96
CA PHE A 56 5.09 20.84 -1.36
C PHE A 56 5.69 20.21 -0.11
N PHE A 57 4.92 20.11 0.96
CA PHE A 57 5.34 19.55 2.24
C PHE A 57 4.15 18.98 3.02
N GLN A 58 4.43 18.26 4.09
CA GLN A 58 3.46 17.68 5.01
C GLN A 58 3.94 17.84 6.47
N LYS A 59 3.15 17.36 7.48
CA LYS A 59 3.37 17.66 8.91
C LYS A 59 3.78 16.45 9.75
N ASP A 60 4.02 15.30 9.14
CA ASP A 60 4.27 14.04 9.82
C ASP A 60 5.64 13.46 9.47
N THR A 61 6.11 12.49 10.26
CA THR A 61 7.21 11.62 9.83
C THR A 61 6.61 10.50 8.96
N ALA A 62 7.05 10.41 7.71
CA ALA A 62 6.41 9.55 6.73
C ALA A 62 7.42 8.87 5.78
N VAL A 63 6.91 7.95 4.97
CA VAL A 63 7.56 7.40 3.78
C VAL A 63 6.88 8.02 2.57
N LEU A 64 7.61 8.87 1.85
CA LEU A 64 7.10 9.55 0.67
C LEU A 64 6.68 8.54 -0.39
N CYS A 65 5.53 8.79 -1.01
CA CYS A 65 5.09 8.07 -2.20
C CYS A 65 4.13 8.95 -3.02
N GLY A 66 4.14 8.76 -4.33
CA GLY A 66 3.34 9.55 -5.26
C GLY A 66 4.13 10.68 -5.94
N SER A 67 5.43 10.83 -5.66
CA SER A 67 6.25 11.84 -6.36
C SER A 67 6.39 11.52 -7.84
N ASP A 68 6.60 10.26 -8.19
CA ASP A 68 6.67 9.84 -9.59
C ASP A 68 5.34 10.07 -10.33
N GLU A 69 4.19 9.75 -9.66
CA GLU A 69 2.85 10.00 -10.21
C GLU A 69 2.59 11.50 -10.39
N ALA A 70 2.96 12.33 -9.42
CA ALA A 70 2.82 13.78 -9.49
C ALA A 70 3.68 14.41 -10.60
N ILE A 71 4.92 13.96 -10.76
CA ILE A 71 5.81 14.41 -11.83
C ILE A 71 5.23 14.04 -13.20
N ALA A 72 4.75 12.81 -13.35
CA ALA A 72 4.12 12.36 -14.58
C ALA A 72 2.84 13.17 -14.90
N LEU A 73 2.04 13.50 -13.87
CA LEU A 73 0.87 14.38 -14.01
C LEU A 73 1.27 15.77 -14.54
N ILE A 74 2.29 16.40 -13.94
CA ILE A 74 2.79 17.70 -14.36
C ILE A 74 3.28 17.65 -15.81
N HIS A 75 4.10 16.66 -16.14
CA HIS A 75 4.63 16.49 -17.49
C HIS A 75 3.53 16.28 -18.54
N THR A 76 2.42 15.62 -18.15
CA THR A 76 1.32 15.31 -19.07
C THR A 76 0.36 16.48 -19.28
N PHE A 77 0.12 17.30 -18.25
CA PHE A 77 -0.99 18.27 -18.25
C PHE A 77 -0.60 19.72 -17.99
N ALA A 78 0.63 20.01 -17.56
CA ALA A 78 1.10 21.39 -17.54
C ALA A 78 1.21 21.91 -18.99
N GLU A 79 0.87 23.16 -19.19
CA GLU A 79 1.15 23.83 -20.44
C GLU A 79 2.66 24.07 -20.56
N ASN A 80 3.29 23.70 -21.68
CA ASN A 80 4.73 23.82 -21.89
C ASN A 80 5.58 23.31 -20.71
N PRO A 81 5.50 22.01 -20.36
CA PRO A 81 6.19 21.47 -19.19
C PRO A 81 7.71 21.65 -19.21
N GLU A 82 8.31 21.86 -20.38
CA GLU A 82 9.72 22.19 -20.61
C GLU A 82 10.15 23.56 -20.05
N GLU A 83 9.19 24.45 -19.78
CA GLU A 83 9.44 25.73 -19.10
C GLU A 83 9.47 25.62 -17.57
N LEU A 84 9.15 24.45 -17.05
CA LEU A 84 9.11 24.19 -15.61
C LEU A 84 10.41 23.55 -15.12
N GLU A 85 10.96 24.09 -14.05
CA GLU A 85 12.05 23.49 -13.32
C GLU A 85 11.48 22.74 -12.11
N ILE A 86 11.67 21.40 -12.09
CA ILE A 86 11.13 20.53 -11.06
C ILE A 86 12.28 19.88 -10.30
N HIS A 87 12.21 19.94 -8.96
CA HIS A 87 13.08 19.17 -8.07
C HIS A 87 12.23 18.34 -7.12
N SER A 88 12.60 17.09 -6.89
CA SER A 88 11.80 16.16 -6.09
C SER A 88 12.64 15.16 -5.33
N LEU A 89 12.16 14.76 -4.15
CA LEU A 89 12.55 13.50 -3.52
C LEU A 89 12.00 12.31 -4.30
N LYS A 90 12.47 11.11 -3.97
CA LYS A 90 12.03 9.86 -4.58
C LYS A 90 10.99 9.14 -3.73
N ASP A 91 10.13 8.38 -4.40
CA ASP A 91 9.23 7.44 -3.71
C ASP A 91 10.05 6.44 -2.87
N GLY A 92 9.68 6.28 -1.60
CA GLY A 92 10.40 5.49 -0.62
C GLY A 92 11.32 6.30 0.32
N ASP A 93 11.58 7.57 0.02
CA ASP A 93 12.34 8.43 0.91
C ASP A 93 11.59 8.63 2.24
N LYS A 94 12.36 8.58 3.34
CA LYS A 94 11.84 8.98 4.65
C LYS A 94 11.89 10.49 4.75
N ILE A 95 10.76 11.07 5.12
CA ILE A 95 10.57 12.50 5.23
C ILE A 95 10.16 12.90 6.64
N SER A 96 10.58 14.11 7.01
CA SER A 96 10.32 14.74 8.31
C SER A 96 9.16 15.76 8.20
N PRO A 97 8.55 16.15 9.32
CA PRO A 97 7.57 17.23 9.34
C PRO A 97 8.11 18.51 8.71
N TYR A 98 7.31 19.11 7.81
CA TYR A 98 7.64 20.35 7.09
C TYR A 98 8.88 20.28 6.19
N GLU A 99 9.33 19.08 5.84
CA GLU A 99 10.36 18.90 4.82
C GLU A 99 9.76 19.12 3.44
N THR A 100 10.42 19.94 2.62
CA THR A 100 10.04 20.15 1.22
C THR A 100 10.34 18.88 0.41
N VAL A 101 9.34 18.31 -0.24
CA VAL A 101 9.47 17.04 -1.00
C VAL A 101 9.47 17.25 -2.52
N LEU A 102 8.88 18.34 -2.97
CA LEU A 102 8.76 18.70 -4.38
C LEU A 102 8.76 20.22 -4.49
N THR A 103 9.47 20.75 -5.49
CA THR A 103 9.33 22.14 -5.92
C THR A 103 9.06 22.20 -7.42
N ILE A 104 8.24 23.18 -7.82
CA ILE A 104 7.95 23.51 -9.21
C ILE A 104 8.23 24.99 -9.36
N THR A 105 9.15 25.35 -10.27
CA THR A 105 9.48 26.74 -10.59
C THR A 105 9.12 27.02 -12.04
N GLY A 106 8.34 28.06 -12.29
CA GLY A 106 7.94 28.48 -13.63
C GLY A 106 6.75 29.44 -13.61
N PRO A 107 6.22 29.83 -14.79
CA PRO A 107 5.02 30.65 -14.88
C PRO A 107 3.82 29.94 -14.22
N TYR A 108 3.18 30.61 -13.26
CA TYR A 108 2.11 30.00 -12.45
C TYR A 108 0.96 29.45 -13.29
N GLN A 109 0.58 30.17 -14.35
CA GLN A 109 -0.53 29.80 -15.22
C GLN A 109 -0.33 28.43 -15.90
N LEU A 110 0.91 27.96 -16.07
CA LEU A 110 1.20 26.70 -16.73
C LEU A 110 0.89 25.47 -15.85
N PHE A 111 0.91 25.61 -14.53
CA PHE A 111 0.80 24.45 -13.63
C PHE A 111 -0.04 24.67 -12.35
N GLY A 112 -0.35 25.92 -11.96
CA GLY A 112 -0.99 26.22 -10.69
C GLY A 112 -2.35 25.51 -10.49
N PHE A 113 -3.07 25.24 -11.57
CA PHE A 113 -4.34 24.49 -11.51
C PHE A 113 -4.16 23.01 -11.13
N LEU A 114 -2.96 22.48 -11.15
CA LEU A 114 -2.64 21.10 -10.76
C LEU A 114 -2.37 20.94 -9.25
N GLU A 115 -2.20 22.04 -8.49
CA GLU A 115 -1.81 22.02 -7.07
C GLU A 115 -2.63 21.03 -6.25
N GLY A 116 -3.95 21.16 -6.24
CA GLY A 116 -4.81 20.30 -5.41
C GLY A 116 -4.80 18.84 -5.84
N ILE A 117 -4.53 18.56 -7.13
CA ILE A 117 -4.41 17.18 -7.64
C ILE A 117 -3.09 16.56 -7.16
N ILE A 118 -2.00 17.32 -7.22
CA ILE A 118 -0.68 16.94 -6.73
C ILE A 118 -0.74 16.66 -5.22
N ASP A 119 -1.35 17.56 -4.44
CA ASP A 119 -1.56 17.37 -3.00
C ASP A 119 -2.32 16.08 -2.69
N GLY A 120 -3.38 15.80 -3.44
CA GLY A 120 -4.20 14.59 -3.28
C GLY A 120 -3.43 13.30 -3.60
N ILE A 121 -2.64 13.30 -4.68
CA ILE A 121 -1.76 12.18 -5.04
C ILE A 121 -0.76 11.92 -3.92
N LEU A 122 0.01 12.93 -3.53
CA LEU A 122 1.03 12.83 -2.48
C LEU A 122 0.41 12.39 -1.15
N ALA A 123 -0.74 12.95 -0.76
CA ALA A 123 -1.43 12.63 0.49
C ALA A 123 -1.84 11.16 0.54
N ARG A 124 -2.50 10.65 -0.50
CA ARG A 124 -2.99 9.28 -0.52
C ARG A 124 -1.84 8.28 -0.56
N ARG A 125 -0.93 8.43 -1.52
CA ARG A 125 0.18 7.48 -1.71
C ARG A 125 1.12 7.45 -0.50
N THR A 126 1.47 8.61 0.06
CA THR A 126 2.30 8.71 1.27
C THR A 126 1.60 8.12 2.50
N SER A 127 0.30 8.34 2.67
CA SER A 127 -0.46 7.73 3.77
C SER A 127 -0.42 6.20 3.71
N VAL A 128 -0.71 5.62 2.56
CA VAL A 128 -0.70 4.16 2.36
C VAL A 128 0.71 3.59 2.56
N ALA A 129 1.72 4.17 1.92
CA ALA A 129 3.11 3.73 2.06
C ALA A 129 3.58 3.78 3.52
N THR A 130 3.23 4.85 4.25
CA THR A 130 3.59 5.03 5.67
C THR A 130 2.88 4.02 6.56
N ASN A 131 1.58 3.77 6.33
CA ASN A 131 0.82 2.76 7.07
C ASN A 131 1.44 1.37 6.88
N VAL A 132 1.75 0.99 5.65
CA VAL A 132 2.40 -0.29 5.34
C VAL A 132 3.78 -0.37 5.99
N TYR A 133 4.61 0.67 5.87
CA TYR A 133 5.93 0.72 6.50
C TYR A 133 5.83 0.50 8.02
N ASN A 134 4.87 1.13 8.68
CA ASN A 134 4.65 0.99 10.12
C ASN A 134 4.24 -0.44 10.51
N VAL A 135 3.40 -1.08 9.69
CA VAL A 135 2.99 -2.49 9.88
C VAL A 135 4.17 -3.43 9.65
N VAL A 136 4.96 -3.23 8.60
CA VAL A 136 6.18 -4.00 8.32
C VAL A 136 7.19 -3.87 9.48
N LYS A 137 7.36 -2.66 10.01
CA LYS A 137 8.21 -2.42 11.18
C LYS A 137 7.69 -3.15 12.42
N ALA A 138 6.36 -3.16 12.65
CA ALA A 138 5.76 -3.91 13.75
C ALA A 138 5.98 -5.43 13.60
N ALA A 139 5.84 -5.97 12.39
CA ALA A 139 6.05 -7.39 12.11
C ALA A 139 7.52 -7.85 12.23
N ARG A 140 8.46 -6.92 12.31
CA ARG A 140 9.90 -7.19 12.53
C ARG A 140 10.31 -7.08 13.99
N SER A 141 9.44 -6.66 14.89
CA SER A 141 9.80 -6.33 16.28
C SER A 141 10.30 -7.53 17.09
N SER A 142 9.95 -8.77 16.70
CA SER A 142 10.47 -10.01 17.30
C SER A 142 11.84 -10.45 16.76
N GLY A 143 12.47 -9.67 15.90
CA GLY A 143 13.77 -9.99 15.27
C GLY A 143 13.66 -10.91 14.03
N ARG A 144 12.47 -11.34 13.64
CA ARG A 144 12.21 -12.09 12.41
C ARG A 144 11.44 -11.21 11.42
N GLN A 145 11.86 -11.21 10.17
CA GLN A 145 11.12 -10.53 9.11
C GLN A 145 9.94 -11.40 8.69
N LYS A 146 8.71 -10.98 9.01
CA LYS A 146 7.50 -11.66 8.57
C LYS A 146 6.89 -10.90 7.40
N PRO A 147 6.54 -11.61 6.30
CA PRO A 147 5.88 -11.02 5.15
C PRO A 147 4.54 -10.36 5.51
N ILE A 148 4.25 -9.24 4.87
CA ILE A 148 2.95 -8.57 4.89
C ILE A 148 2.33 -8.70 3.50
N ILE A 149 1.13 -9.28 3.43
CA ILE A 149 0.31 -9.32 2.23
C ILE A 149 -0.72 -8.20 2.32
N PHE A 150 -0.74 -7.32 1.33
CA PHE A 150 -1.75 -6.28 1.23
C PHE A 150 -3.05 -6.83 0.64
N MET A 151 -4.11 -6.84 1.45
CA MET A 151 -5.43 -7.40 1.14
C MET A 151 -6.53 -6.32 1.21
N GLY A 152 -6.24 -5.10 0.77
CA GLY A 152 -7.16 -3.96 0.82
C GLY A 152 -8.01 -3.78 -0.44
N ASP A 153 -8.19 -4.82 -1.25
CA ASP A 153 -8.90 -4.78 -2.54
C ASP A 153 -10.37 -4.40 -2.44
N ARG A 154 -11.00 -4.69 -1.31
CA ARG A 154 -12.42 -4.44 -1.03
C ARG A 154 -12.68 -3.28 -0.05
N ASP A 155 -11.64 -2.64 0.45
CA ASP A 155 -11.74 -1.62 1.50
C ASP A 155 -11.82 -0.19 0.93
N ASP A 156 -11.66 -0.02 -0.39
CA ASP A 156 -11.82 1.25 -1.10
C ASP A 156 -12.32 0.99 -2.54
N HIS A 157 -12.61 2.08 -3.28
CA HIS A 157 -13.05 1.99 -4.67
C HIS A 157 -11.98 1.36 -5.56
N PHE A 158 -12.37 0.45 -6.44
CA PHE A 158 -11.46 -0.37 -7.25
C PHE A 158 -10.48 0.45 -8.13
N THR A 159 -10.84 1.67 -8.52
CA THR A 159 -9.97 2.56 -9.30
C THR A 159 -8.71 3.01 -8.54
N GLN A 160 -8.66 2.84 -7.22
CA GLN A 160 -7.51 3.20 -6.41
C GLN A 160 -6.47 2.07 -6.31
N GLN A 161 -6.82 0.86 -6.73
CA GLN A 161 -6.01 -0.33 -6.48
C GLN A 161 -4.58 -0.25 -7.04
N SER A 162 -4.38 0.26 -8.26
CA SER A 162 -3.04 0.33 -8.87
C SER A 162 -2.08 1.20 -8.06
N GLY A 163 -2.53 2.41 -7.71
CA GLY A 163 -1.70 3.32 -6.93
C GLY A 163 -1.55 2.94 -5.46
N ASP A 164 -2.59 2.40 -4.83
CA ASP A 164 -2.53 1.92 -3.45
C ASP A 164 -1.62 0.69 -3.32
N GLY A 165 -1.69 -0.22 -4.29
CA GLY A 165 -0.82 -1.36 -4.36
C GLY A 165 0.65 -0.97 -4.57
N TYR A 166 0.92 0.01 -5.44
CA TYR A 166 2.25 0.58 -5.59
C TYR A 166 2.75 1.23 -4.29
N ALA A 167 1.92 2.03 -3.63
CA ALA A 167 2.27 2.63 -2.34
C ALA A 167 2.53 1.56 -1.27
N ALA A 168 1.76 0.47 -1.26
CA ALA A 168 1.99 -0.65 -0.37
C ALA A 168 3.32 -1.35 -0.65
N PHE A 169 3.70 -1.51 -1.92
CA PHE A 169 5.00 -2.03 -2.30
C PHE A 169 6.14 -1.12 -1.81
N ILE A 170 6.04 0.19 -2.00
CA ILE A 170 7.00 1.19 -1.51
C ILE A 170 7.10 1.12 0.03
N GLY A 171 6.00 0.91 0.74
CA GLY A 171 5.97 0.70 2.19
C GLY A 171 6.59 -0.62 2.66
N GLY A 172 6.85 -1.57 1.75
CA GLY A 172 7.54 -2.82 2.02
C GLY A 172 6.62 -4.04 2.14
N SER A 173 5.38 -4.00 1.61
CA SER A 173 4.57 -5.22 1.47
C SER A 173 5.23 -6.18 0.48
N THR A 174 5.09 -7.48 0.75
CA THR A 174 5.75 -8.52 -0.06
C THR A 174 4.88 -9.04 -1.18
N ALA A 175 3.57 -8.88 -1.06
CA ALA A 175 2.58 -9.29 -2.06
C ALA A 175 1.29 -8.48 -1.91
N GLN A 176 0.51 -8.43 -2.99
CA GLN A 176 -0.78 -7.74 -3.07
C GLN A 176 -1.83 -8.66 -3.69
N ALA A 177 -3.08 -8.49 -3.26
CA ALA A 177 -4.16 -9.44 -3.55
C ALA A 177 -4.64 -9.44 -5.00
N THR A 178 -4.51 -8.35 -5.76
CA THR A 178 -5.05 -8.25 -7.12
C THR A 178 -4.00 -7.94 -8.17
N HIS A 179 -4.28 -8.28 -9.44
CA HIS A 179 -3.42 -7.90 -10.56
C HIS A 179 -3.31 -6.37 -10.69
N ALA A 180 -4.40 -5.63 -10.48
CA ALA A 180 -4.41 -4.17 -10.53
C ALA A 180 -3.46 -3.56 -9.47
N MET A 181 -3.41 -4.08 -8.26
CA MET A 181 -2.48 -3.64 -7.21
C MET A 181 -1.01 -3.85 -7.58
N ASN A 182 -0.73 -4.69 -8.55
CA ASN A 182 0.61 -5.05 -9.03
C ASN A 182 0.93 -4.46 -10.41
N GLU A 183 -0.01 -3.72 -11.01
CA GLU A 183 0.08 -3.25 -12.41
C GLU A 183 1.34 -2.40 -12.66
N TRP A 184 1.64 -1.45 -11.76
CA TRP A 184 2.72 -0.48 -12.00
C TRP A 184 4.13 -1.04 -11.92
N TRP A 185 4.31 -2.26 -11.40
CA TRP A 185 5.63 -2.93 -11.41
C TRP A 185 5.61 -4.32 -12.05
N GLY A 186 4.54 -4.66 -12.77
CA GLY A 186 4.46 -5.83 -13.64
C GLY A 186 4.48 -7.17 -12.89
N LYS A 187 3.86 -7.23 -11.70
CA LYS A 187 3.65 -8.46 -10.95
C LYS A 187 2.19 -8.90 -11.03
N GLU A 188 1.95 -10.16 -10.72
CA GLU A 188 0.60 -10.71 -10.61
C GLU A 188 0.09 -10.63 -9.17
N GLY A 189 -1.25 -10.59 -9.03
CA GLY A 189 -1.89 -10.68 -7.74
C GLY A 189 -1.65 -12.04 -7.08
N MET A 190 -1.50 -12.03 -5.75
CA MET A 190 -1.36 -13.24 -4.95
C MET A 190 -2.65 -13.51 -4.19
N GLY A 191 -3.16 -14.72 -4.30
CA GLY A 191 -4.33 -15.18 -3.56
C GLY A 191 -4.28 -16.68 -3.34
N THR A 192 -5.11 -17.14 -2.42
CA THR A 192 -5.37 -18.57 -2.20
C THR A 192 -6.86 -18.83 -2.42
N MET A 193 -7.52 -19.55 -1.57
CA MET A 193 -8.96 -19.81 -1.67
C MET A 193 -9.79 -18.88 -0.77
N PRO A 194 -10.96 -18.40 -1.23
CA PRO A 194 -11.93 -17.69 -0.38
C PRO A 194 -12.88 -18.66 0.33
N HIS A 195 -13.59 -18.18 1.35
CA HIS A 195 -14.67 -18.93 2.01
C HIS A 195 -15.73 -19.45 1.01
N ALA A 196 -16.00 -18.69 -0.05
CA ALA A 196 -16.97 -19.08 -1.08
C ALA A 196 -16.62 -20.42 -1.76
N LEU A 197 -15.33 -20.70 -1.99
CA LEU A 197 -14.92 -22.00 -2.53
C LEU A 197 -15.33 -23.15 -1.59
N ILE A 198 -15.00 -23.01 -0.29
CA ILE A 198 -15.33 -24.03 0.71
C ILE A 198 -16.86 -24.19 0.83
N GLN A 199 -17.60 -23.07 0.73
CA GLN A 199 -19.06 -23.09 0.72
C GLN A 199 -19.62 -23.92 -0.44
N MET A 200 -19.06 -23.79 -1.66
CA MET A 200 -19.48 -24.58 -2.83
C MET A 200 -19.25 -26.09 -2.61
N PHE A 201 -18.26 -26.45 -1.79
CA PHE A 201 -18.01 -27.82 -1.34
C PHE A 201 -18.73 -28.16 -0.02
N LYS A 202 -19.79 -27.43 0.35
CA LYS A 202 -20.65 -27.68 1.53
C LYS A 202 -19.87 -27.74 2.87
N GLY A 203 -18.79 -26.95 2.99
CA GLY A 203 -17.94 -26.89 4.17
C GLY A 203 -16.83 -27.95 4.21
N ASP A 204 -16.71 -28.79 3.18
CA ASP A 204 -15.61 -29.75 3.10
C ASP A 204 -14.32 -29.06 2.63
N VAL A 205 -13.49 -28.66 3.58
CA VAL A 205 -12.23 -27.97 3.32
C VAL A 205 -11.22 -28.84 2.57
N VAL A 206 -11.27 -30.17 2.77
CA VAL A 206 -10.37 -31.11 2.07
C VAL A 206 -10.74 -31.19 0.61
N ALA A 207 -12.03 -31.39 0.30
CA ALA A 207 -12.51 -31.44 -1.09
C ALA A 207 -12.25 -30.12 -1.82
N ALA A 208 -12.48 -28.98 -1.18
CA ALA A 208 -12.20 -27.67 -1.74
C ALA A 208 -10.69 -27.49 -2.04
N THR A 209 -9.82 -27.91 -1.12
CA THR A 209 -8.37 -27.83 -1.29
C THR A 209 -7.86 -28.76 -2.40
N LYS A 210 -8.44 -29.97 -2.54
CA LYS A 210 -8.14 -30.89 -3.66
C LYS A 210 -8.51 -30.28 -5.01
N ALA A 211 -9.68 -29.65 -5.09
CA ALA A 211 -10.13 -29.00 -6.31
C ALA A 211 -9.20 -27.82 -6.68
N TYR A 212 -8.79 -27.03 -5.70
CA TYR A 212 -7.82 -25.95 -5.89
C TYR A 212 -6.47 -26.49 -6.42
N GLN A 213 -5.89 -27.48 -5.75
CA GLN A 213 -4.61 -28.07 -6.16
C GLN A 213 -4.65 -28.64 -7.58
N LYS A 214 -5.76 -29.31 -7.93
CA LYS A 214 -5.95 -29.87 -9.28
C LYS A 214 -5.97 -28.79 -10.35
N GLN A 215 -6.61 -27.65 -10.09
CA GLN A 215 -6.73 -26.54 -11.03
C GLN A 215 -5.47 -25.68 -11.11
N PHE A 216 -4.76 -25.53 -10.00
CA PHE A 216 -3.57 -24.70 -9.85
C PHE A 216 -2.40 -25.49 -9.28
N PRO A 217 -1.86 -26.49 -10.04
CA PRO A 217 -0.84 -27.42 -9.51
C PRO A 217 0.51 -26.77 -9.21
N ASN A 218 0.77 -25.59 -9.77
CA ASN A 218 2.03 -24.86 -9.57
C ASN A 218 1.97 -23.86 -8.40
N ASP A 219 0.79 -23.65 -7.81
CA ASP A 219 0.63 -22.76 -6.69
C ASP A 219 1.14 -23.40 -5.38
N GLN A 220 1.63 -22.56 -4.46
CA GLN A 220 1.87 -23.02 -3.10
C GLN A 220 0.53 -23.35 -2.43
N LEU A 221 0.33 -24.64 -2.14
CA LEU A 221 -0.93 -25.11 -1.54
C LEU A 221 -1.13 -24.54 -0.14
N MET A 222 -2.10 -23.66 -0.01
CA MET A 222 -2.44 -23.00 1.26
C MET A 222 -3.96 -23.06 1.48
N ALA A 223 -4.39 -23.76 2.54
CA ALA A 223 -5.79 -23.97 2.86
C ALA A 223 -6.34 -22.88 3.80
N LEU A 224 -7.58 -22.42 3.54
CA LEU A 224 -8.35 -21.59 4.46
C LEU A 224 -9.11 -22.51 5.43
N VAL A 225 -8.92 -22.35 6.76
CA VAL A 225 -9.30 -23.38 7.74
C VAL A 225 -10.28 -22.91 8.81
N ASP A 226 -10.89 -21.75 8.62
CA ASP A 226 -11.81 -21.16 9.60
C ASP A 226 -13.29 -21.17 9.15
N TYR A 227 -13.62 -21.72 7.96
CA TYR A 227 -14.97 -21.75 7.45
C TYR A 227 -15.97 -22.41 8.44
N ASN A 228 -15.59 -23.54 9.02
CA ASN A 228 -16.40 -24.26 10.00
C ASN A 228 -16.27 -23.71 11.43
N ASN A 229 -15.53 -22.61 11.62
CA ASN A 229 -15.17 -22.05 12.91
C ASN A 229 -14.53 -23.10 13.85
N ASP A 230 -13.67 -23.96 13.29
CA ASP A 230 -12.95 -25.04 13.98
C ASP A 230 -11.54 -25.19 13.37
N VAL A 231 -10.73 -24.14 13.58
CA VAL A 231 -9.44 -23.95 12.93
C VAL A 231 -8.50 -25.14 13.11
N ILE A 232 -8.42 -25.69 14.32
CA ILE A 232 -7.48 -26.78 14.61
C ILE A 232 -7.93 -28.07 13.91
N THR A 233 -9.21 -28.43 14.02
CA THR A 233 -9.75 -29.64 13.39
C THR A 233 -9.58 -29.61 11.87
N ASP A 234 -9.93 -28.50 11.25
CA ASP A 234 -9.85 -28.39 9.79
C ASP A 234 -8.38 -28.29 9.30
N SER A 235 -7.50 -27.64 10.07
CA SER A 235 -6.05 -27.66 9.77
C SER A 235 -5.47 -29.07 9.80
N LEU A 236 -5.83 -29.88 10.79
CA LEU A 236 -5.34 -31.25 10.88
C LEU A 236 -5.91 -32.15 9.78
N LYS A 237 -7.18 -31.97 9.36
CA LYS A 237 -7.76 -32.69 8.21
C LYS A 237 -6.96 -32.44 6.94
N VAL A 238 -6.71 -31.17 6.60
CA VAL A 238 -5.95 -30.84 5.39
C VAL A 238 -4.48 -31.27 5.49
N ALA A 239 -3.87 -31.14 6.67
CA ALA A 239 -2.48 -31.58 6.87
C ALA A 239 -2.31 -33.10 6.72
N ARG A 240 -3.24 -33.89 7.22
CA ARG A 240 -3.25 -35.36 7.06
C ARG A 240 -3.43 -35.77 5.62
N GLU A 241 -4.28 -35.07 4.88
CA GLU A 241 -4.60 -35.40 3.47
C GLU A 241 -3.45 -35.06 2.53
N PHE A 242 -2.80 -33.87 2.71
CA PHE A 242 -1.83 -33.34 1.76
C PHE A 242 -0.37 -33.53 2.19
N GLY A 243 -0.12 -33.86 3.46
CA GLY A 243 1.25 -34.08 3.96
C GLY A 243 2.19 -32.95 3.63
N ASP A 244 3.33 -33.25 3.01
CA ASP A 244 4.38 -32.29 2.63
C ASP A 244 3.99 -31.35 1.51
N GLU A 245 2.89 -31.62 0.78
CA GLU A 245 2.40 -30.72 -0.26
C GLU A 245 1.71 -29.48 0.34
N LEU A 246 1.11 -29.60 1.53
CA LEU A 246 0.51 -28.45 2.22
C LEU A 246 1.61 -27.50 2.70
N LYS A 247 1.65 -26.29 2.13
CA LYS A 247 2.65 -25.28 2.48
C LYS A 247 2.20 -24.41 3.66
N GLY A 248 0.90 -24.25 3.85
CA GLY A 248 0.38 -23.47 4.98
C GLY A 248 -1.13 -23.52 5.14
N VAL A 249 -1.56 -22.95 6.24
CA VAL A 249 -2.97 -22.73 6.55
C VAL A 249 -3.20 -21.24 6.81
N ARG A 250 -4.35 -20.71 6.35
CA ARG A 250 -4.76 -19.33 6.63
C ARG A 250 -5.93 -19.33 7.61
N VAL A 251 -5.79 -18.54 8.66
CA VAL A 251 -6.79 -18.30 9.69
C VAL A 251 -7.33 -16.88 9.53
N ASP A 252 -8.63 -16.74 9.28
CA ASP A 252 -9.31 -15.47 8.99
C ASP A 252 -10.56 -15.25 9.88
N THR A 253 -10.59 -15.90 11.03
CA THR A 253 -11.74 -15.92 11.95
C THR A 253 -12.22 -14.51 12.28
N SER A 254 -13.53 -14.26 12.05
CA SER A 254 -14.16 -12.97 12.36
C SER A 254 -14.02 -12.64 13.85
N GLN A 255 -13.79 -11.35 14.13
CA GLN A 255 -13.65 -10.82 15.50
C GLN A 255 -14.91 -11.01 16.38
N ASN A 256 -16.04 -11.40 15.79
CA ASN A 256 -17.29 -11.65 16.51
C ASN A 256 -17.49 -13.12 16.88
N LEU A 257 -16.61 -14.02 16.46
CA LEU A 257 -16.76 -15.45 16.63
C LEU A 257 -15.74 -15.99 17.66
N VAL A 258 -16.19 -16.97 18.44
CA VAL A 258 -15.32 -17.79 19.31
C VAL A 258 -15.12 -19.13 18.64
N ASP A 259 -13.87 -19.52 18.37
CA ASP A 259 -13.55 -20.80 17.74
C ASP A 259 -14.04 -21.99 18.58
N LYS A 260 -14.52 -23.03 17.93
CA LYS A 260 -15.01 -24.27 18.59
C LYS A 260 -13.96 -24.92 19.48
N TYR A 261 -12.68 -24.70 19.25
CA TYR A 261 -11.61 -25.12 20.14
C TYR A 261 -11.85 -24.63 21.58
N PHE A 262 -12.16 -23.34 21.76
CA PHE A 262 -12.43 -22.77 23.08
C PHE A 262 -13.76 -23.23 23.65
N LEU A 263 -14.78 -23.43 22.82
CA LEU A 263 -16.07 -23.96 23.26
C LEU A 263 -15.93 -25.37 23.83
N ARG A 264 -15.01 -26.18 23.31
CA ARG A 264 -14.65 -27.50 23.84
C ARG A 264 -13.69 -27.46 25.05
N ASN A 265 -12.97 -26.34 25.22
CA ASN A 265 -11.97 -26.14 26.26
C ASN A 265 -12.29 -24.88 27.08
N GLN A 266 -13.51 -24.84 27.67
CA GLN A 266 -14.04 -23.64 28.34
C GLN A 266 -13.17 -23.17 29.53
N HIS A 267 -12.41 -24.07 30.14
CA HIS A 267 -11.46 -23.74 31.23
C HIS A 267 -10.35 -22.77 30.77
N LEU A 268 -10.11 -22.63 29.48
CA LEU A 268 -9.15 -21.68 28.91
C LEU A 268 -9.74 -20.28 28.78
N MET A 269 -11.08 -20.13 28.80
CA MET A 269 -11.74 -18.83 28.66
C MET A 269 -11.75 -18.08 30.00
N GLY A 270 -11.90 -16.76 29.94
CA GLY A 270 -11.97 -15.90 31.13
C GLY A 270 -10.69 -15.16 31.47
N THR A 271 -9.54 -15.56 30.92
CA THR A 271 -8.25 -14.89 31.11
C THR A 271 -7.82 -14.02 29.93
N PHE A 272 -8.51 -14.15 28.79
CA PHE A 272 -8.29 -13.41 27.56
C PHE A 272 -9.58 -13.31 26.75
N ASP A 273 -9.60 -12.47 25.70
CA ASP A 273 -10.71 -12.43 24.74
C ASP A 273 -10.56 -13.58 23.71
N PRO A 274 -11.44 -14.60 23.73
CA PRO A 274 -11.34 -15.77 22.87
C PRO A 274 -11.85 -15.53 21.44
N ARG A 275 -12.34 -14.33 21.13
CA ARG A 275 -12.93 -14.01 19.83
C ARG A 275 -11.87 -13.77 18.76
N GLY A 276 -12.22 -14.13 17.52
CA GLY A 276 -11.40 -13.91 16.35
C GLY A 276 -10.07 -14.64 16.35
N VAL A 277 -9.15 -14.17 15.53
CA VAL A 277 -7.78 -14.69 15.50
C VAL A 277 -7.04 -14.12 16.71
N ASN A 278 -6.78 -14.94 17.73
CA ASN A 278 -6.10 -14.54 18.96
C ASN A 278 -4.81 -15.37 19.19
N PRO A 279 -3.88 -14.90 20.03
CA PRO A 279 -2.61 -15.59 20.27
C PRO A 279 -2.80 -17.03 20.76
N GLU A 280 -3.76 -17.26 21.66
CA GLU A 280 -4.02 -18.54 22.29
C GLU A 280 -4.48 -19.60 21.27
N LEU A 281 -5.33 -19.20 20.29
CA LEU A 281 -5.73 -20.05 19.17
C LEU A 281 -4.53 -20.44 18.30
N ILE A 282 -3.68 -19.48 17.96
CA ILE A 282 -2.52 -19.71 17.09
C ILE A 282 -1.46 -20.57 17.78
N PHE A 283 -1.22 -20.37 19.08
CA PHE A 283 -0.37 -21.29 19.87
C PHE A 283 -0.94 -22.71 19.92
N ALA A 284 -2.25 -22.86 20.10
CA ALA A 284 -2.90 -24.16 20.10
C ALA A 284 -2.82 -24.85 18.73
N LEU A 285 -3.05 -24.11 17.65
CA LEU A 285 -2.90 -24.57 16.27
C LEU A 285 -1.48 -25.08 16.01
N ARG A 286 -0.46 -24.28 16.35
CA ARG A 286 0.96 -24.66 16.14
C ARG A 286 1.31 -25.93 16.91
N ARG A 287 0.93 -26.02 18.21
CA ARG A 287 1.15 -27.22 19.01
C ARG A 287 0.47 -28.47 18.41
N SER A 288 -0.73 -28.30 17.87
CA SER A 288 -1.48 -29.42 17.28
C SER A 288 -0.82 -29.92 15.99
N LEU A 289 -0.40 -29.02 15.11
CA LEU A 289 0.34 -29.35 13.89
C LEU A 289 1.70 -30.01 14.22
N ASP A 290 2.45 -29.49 15.20
CA ASP A 290 3.75 -30.02 15.60
C ASP A 290 3.64 -31.40 16.21
N LYS A 291 2.60 -31.66 17.00
CA LYS A 291 2.33 -32.95 17.64
C LYS A 291 2.07 -34.05 16.60
N GLU A 292 1.47 -33.71 15.47
CA GLU A 292 1.21 -34.65 14.38
C GLU A 292 2.31 -34.65 13.32
N GLY A 293 3.44 -33.95 13.53
CA GLY A 293 4.60 -33.97 12.64
C GLY A 293 4.61 -32.89 11.55
N TYR A 294 3.59 -32.03 11.47
CA TYR A 294 3.43 -31.00 10.42
C TYR A 294 4.13 -29.67 10.76
N ARG A 295 5.40 -29.72 11.21
CA ARG A 295 6.18 -28.53 11.59
C ARG A 295 6.46 -27.59 10.42
N HIS A 296 6.47 -28.11 9.18
CA HIS A 296 6.70 -27.36 7.96
C HIS A 296 5.53 -26.48 7.55
N VAL A 297 4.30 -26.79 8.00
CA VAL A 297 3.09 -26.06 7.63
C VAL A 297 3.13 -24.65 8.22
N LYS A 298 3.12 -23.64 7.35
CA LYS A 298 3.11 -22.22 7.71
C LYS A 298 1.75 -21.77 8.23
N ILE A 299 1.74 -20.80 9.14
CA ILE A 299 0.52 -20.18 9.65
C ILE A 299 0.43 -18.75 9.15
N VAL A 300 -0.57 -18.48 8.32
CA VAL A 300 -0.92 -17.14 7.85
C VAL A 300 -2.15 -16.67 8.60
N VAL A 301 -2.12 -15.43 9.09
CA VAL A 301 -3.27 -14.84 9.78
C VAL A 301 -3.75 -13.59 9.05
N SER A 302 -5.07 -13.42 8.99
CA SER A 302 -5.75 -12.26 8.44
C SER A 302 -6.99 -11.92 9.31
N GLY A 303 -7.83 -10.99 8.88
CA GLY A 303 -9.02 -10.60 9.65
C GLY A 303 -8.77 -9.50 10.66
N GLY A 304 -8.78 -8.24 10.18
CA GLY A 304 -8.74 -7.03 11.01
C GLY A 304 -7.41 -6.78 11.73
N PHE A 305 -6.29 -7.15 11.14
CA PHE A 305 -4.98 -6.83 11.69
C PHE A 305 -4.64 -5.35 11.49
N THR A 306 -4.07 -4.75 12.54
CA THR A 306 -3.52 -3.39 12.58
C THR A 306 -2.07 -3.44 13.05
N LYS A 307 -1.37 -2.33 12.95
CA LYS A 307 0.00 -2.19 13.47
C LYS A 307 0.09 -2.58 14.97
N GLU A 308 -0.85 -2.14 15.77
CA GLU A 308 -0.91 -2.40 17.22
C GLU A 308 -1.13 -3.88 17.50
N ARG A 309 -2.06 -4.50 16.77
CA ARG A 309 -2.37 -5.92 16.93
C ARG A 309 -1.20 -6.82 16.50
N ILE A 310 -0.53 -6.48 15.40
CA ILE A 310 0.68 -7.18 14.96
C ILE A 310 1.78 -7.05 16.02
N ARG A 311 2.03 -5.83 16.54
CA ARG A 311 3.01 -5.63 17.61
C ARG A 311 2.72 -6.50 18.82
N ALA A 312 1.47 -6.55 19.29
CA ALA A 312 1.08 -7.39 20.42
C ALA A 312 1.30 -8.90 20.15
N PHE A 313 1.09 -9.36 18.91
CA PHE A 313 1.39 -10.73 18.50
C PHE A 313 2.89 -11.02 18.51
N GLU A 314 3.70 -10.08 18.00
CA GLU A 314 5.16 -10.23 17.96
C GLU A 314 5.78 -10.17 19.36
N GLU A 315 5.31 -9.31 20.24
CA GLU A 315 5.74 -9.22 21.66
C GLU A 315 5.47 -10.54 22.41
N LYS A 316 4.33 -11.17 22.15
CA LYS A 316 3.99 -12.49 22.67
C LYS A 316 4.68 -13.65 21.92
N LYS A 317 5.47 -13.38 20.88
CA LYS A 317 6.13 -14.39 20.04
C LYS A 317 5.15 -15.42 19.45
N VAL A 318 3.96 -14.96 19.06
CA VAL A 318 2.95 -15.84 18.44
C VAL A 318 3.54 -16.46 17.17
N PRO A 319 3.37 -17.78 16.95
CA PRO A 319 3.98 -18.51 15.84
C PRO A 319 3.24 -18.25 14.50
N VAL A 320 3.16 -16.99 14.10
CA VAL A 320 2.66 -16.55 12.81
C VAL A 320 3.84 -16.49 11.84
N ASP A 321 3.65 -16.97 10.62
CA ASP A 321 4.65 -16.87 9.56
C ASP A 321 4.41 -15.67 8.64
N MET A 322 3.14 -15.21 8.48
CA MET A 322 2.76 -14.16 7.55
C MET A 322 1.47 -13.47 7.98
N TYR A 323 1.35 -12.17 7.75
CA TYR A 323 0.15 -11.37 8.03
C TYR A 323 -0.53 -10.90 6.76
N GLY A 324 -1.85 -11.11 6.64
CA GLY A 324 -2.72 -10.47 5.67
C GLY A 324 -3.36 -9.22 6.29
N VAL A 325 -3.17 -8.05 5.69
CA VAL A 325 -3.65 -6.77 6.22
C VAL A 325 -4.39 -6.00 5.12
N GLY A 326 -5.60 -5.57 5.43
CA GLY A 326 -6.49 -4.84 4.50
C GLY A 326 -6.71 -3.40 4.93
N GLY A 327 -7.95 -3.04 5.23
CA GLY A 327 -8.45 -1.67 5.39
C GLY A 327 -7.69 -0.78 6.36
N SER A 328 -6.99 -1.33 7.36
CA SER A 328 -6.16 -0.53 8.26
C SER A 328 -5.01 0.20 7.53
N LEU A 329 -4.59 -0.27 6.35
CA LEU A 329 -3.53 0.31 5.53
C LEU A 329 -4.02 1.45 4.63
N LEU A 330 -5.32 1.54 4.37
CA LEU A 330 -5.93 2.52 3.47
C LEU A 330 -6.40 3.81 4.16
N LYS A 331 -6.10 3.98 5.44
CA LYS A 331 -6.43 5.21 6.18
C LYS A 331 -5.59 6.37 5.69
N ILE A 332 -6.24 7.41 5.15
CA ILE A 332 -5.59 8.64 4.72
C ILE A 332 -5.51 9.57 5.92
N GLY A 333 -4.30 9.75 6.46
CA GLY A 333 -4.04 10.56 7.64
C GLY A 333 -2.99 11.66 7.43
N ILE A 334 -2.26 11.62 6.31
CA ILE A 334 -1.21 12.59 5.97
C ILE A 334 -1.74 13.47 4.85
N GLY A 335 -1.89 14.78 5.11
CA GLY A 335 -2.26 15.77 4.11
C GLY A 335 -1.03 16.53 3.62
N PHE A 336 -1.01 16.88 2.34
CA PHE A 336 0.01 17.73 1.75
C PHE A 336 -0.51 19.15 1.53
N THR A 337 0.40 20.08 1.34
CA THR A 337 0.11 21.48 1.04
C THR A 337 1.14 21.98 0.04
N GLY A 338 0.68 22.56 -1.07
CA GLY A 338 1.45 23.39 -1.97
C GLY A 338 1.37 24.85 -1.55
N ASP A 339 2.50 25.54 -1.46
CA ASP A 339 2.53 26.99 -1.21
C ASP A 339 3.52 27.66 -2.17
N ASN A 340 3.13 28.76 -2.81
CA ASN A 340 4.08 29.64 -3.49
C ASN A 340 4.94 30.33 -2.44
N VAL A 341 6.25 30.34 -2.65
CA VAL A 341 7.22 30.83 -1.66
C VAL A 341 8.28 31.74 -2.24
N LEU A 342 8.41 31.80 -3.57
CA LEU A 342 9.21 32.78 -4.29
C LEU A 342 8.39 33.35 -5.46
N ILE A 343 8.62 34.64 -5.77
CA ILE A 343 8.18 35.27 -7.03
C ILE A 343 9.44 35.85 -7.71
N ASN A 344 9.68 35.45 -8.95
CA ASN A 344 10.86 35.86 -9.74
C ASN A 344 12.20 35.66 -9.00
N GLY A 345 12.27 34.60 -8.18
CA GLY A 345 13.44 34.25 -7.37
C GLY A 345 13.55 34.96 -6.02
N GLU A 346 12.70 35.95 -5.76
CA GLU A 346 12.71 36.70 -4.50
C GLU A 346 11.70 36.09 -3.50
N PRO A 347 12.02 36.07 -2.20
CA PRO A 347 11.13 35.55 -1.17
C PRO A 347 9.80 36.31 -1.10
N GLU A 348 8.72 35.63 -1.43
CA GLU A 348 7.37 36.13 -1.28
C GLU A 348 6.45 34.95 -0.94
N ALA A 349 5.92 34.95 0.26
CA ALA A 349 5.10 33.85 0.76
C ALA A 349 4.02 34.38 1.71
N LYS A 350 2.93 33.62 1.81
CA LYS A 350 1.91 33.81 2.83
C LYS A 350 2.53 33.87 4.23
N GLU A 351 2.00 34.72 5.12
CA GLU A 351 2.41 34.82 6.52
C GLU A 351 2.50 33.42 7.18
N GLY A 352 3.63 33.17 7.86
CA GLY A 352 3.93 31.87 8.45
C GLY A 352 4.49 30.82 7.46
N ARG A 353 4.70 31.19 6.19
CA ARG A 353 5.38 30.37 5.17
C ARG A 353 6.69 31.00 4.77
N ARG A 354 7.59 30.18 4.27
CA ARG A 354 8.87 30.61 3.68
C ARG A 354 9.44 29.52 2.79
N TYR A 355 10.27 29.88 1.86
CA TYR A 355 11.06 28.90 1.11
C TYR A 355 11.96 28.10 2.05
N LYS A 356 11.89 26.78 1.95
CA LYS A 356 12.76 25.86 2.70
C LYS A 356 13.58 25.05 1.70
N VAL A 357 14.86 25.40 1.64
CA VAL A 357 15.82 24.64 0.83
C VAL A 357 15.93 23.21 1.39
N ASN A 358 15.77 22.23 0.54
CA ASN A 358 16.07 20.83 0.86
C ASN A 358 17.17 20.31 -0.09
N PRO A 359 18.42 20.13 0.40
CA PRO A 359 19.52 19.69 -0.44
C PRO A 359 19.41 18.25 -0.95
N ARG A 360 18.40 17.50 -0.48
CA ARG A 360 18.09 16.15 -0.95
C ARG A 360 17.26 16.13 -2.22
N LEU A 361 16.68 17.26 -2.61
CA LEU A 361 15.89 17.34 -3.83
C LEU A 361 16.80 17.14 -5.05
N GLU A 362 16.36 16.27 -5.96
CA GLU A 362 17.05 16.01 -7.22
C GLU A 362 16.30 16.69 -8.36
N TYR A 363 17.05 17.28 -9.29
CA TYR A 363 16.48 17.84 -10.52
C TYR A 363 15.83 16.73 -11.36
N VAL A 364 14.63 16.99 -11.83
CA VAL A 364 13.87 16.08 -12.70
C VAL A 364 14.12 16.45 -14.15
N GLN A 365 14.85 15.62 -14.87
CA GLN A 365 14.99 15.76 -16.32
C GLN A 365 13.82 15.08 -17.01
N PHE A 366 13.09 15.83 -17.84
CA PHE A 366 12.15 15.25 -18.78
C PHE A 366 12.93 14.84 -20.04
N HIS A 367 13.05 13.54 -20.24
CA HIS A 367 13.53 13.04 -21.51
C HIS A 367 12.37 13.14 -22.52
N LYS A 368 12.54 13.88 -23.61
CA LYS A 368 11.65 13.74 -24.77
C LYS A 368 11.73 12.26 -25.16
N GLU A 369 10.62 11.54 -25.00
CA GLU A 369 10.52 10.22 -25.61
C GLU A 369 10.65 10.45 -27.13
N GLU A 370 11.66 9.85 -27.75
CA GLU A 370 11.67 9.73 -29.20
C GLU A 370 10.35 9.04 -29.56
N GLU A 371 9.49 9.72 -30.29
CA GLU A 371 8.30 9.14 -30.90
C GLU A 371 8.80 8.02 -31.80
N GLY A 372 8.91 6.81 -31.25
CA GLY A 372 9.20 5.59 -31.97
C GLY A 372 7.98 5.28 -32.82
N GLU A 373 8.18 5.24 -34.11
CA GLU A 373 7.29 4.84 -35.16
C GLU A 373 6.44 3.59 -34.87
#